data_8acfc9f954e5a84c96e628d87c1b36cf
#
_entry.id   8acfc9f954e5a84c96e628d87c1b36cf
#
_cell.length_a   1.000
_cell.length_b   1.000
_cell.length_c   1.000
_cell.angle_alpha   90.00
_cell.angle_beta   90.00
_cell.angle_gamma   90.00
#
_symmetry.space_group_name_H-M   'P 1'
#
loop_
_entity.id
_entity.type
_entity.pdbx_description
1 polymer ?
#
loop_
_entity_poly.entity_id
_entity_poly.type
_entity_poly.pdbx_seq_one_letter_code
_entity_poly.pdbx_strand_id
1 'polypeptide(L)'
;TAQLYLDQFSSGSTDAVVSALKEIEAADAEALILDLRGNPGGYVNEAVGIASQFLKGGVVYIDRDADGKETPQNVTEGGIAQDIPLVVLVDGNTASSSEIVSGALQDAGRAQVVGVTTYGTGTVLGEFALSDGSALRIGTVEWLTPKGRQIWHNGITPDVVVERASDVQPLLPDAVRDLTPTEVKSLADP
;
A
#
# COMPACT_ATOMS: atom_id res chain seq x y z
N THR A 1 -7.82 0.44 -18.47
CA THR A 1 -7.10 0.51 -17.18
C THR A 1 -7.95 1.22 -16.16
N ALA A 2 -8.04 0.69 -14.95
CA ALA A 2 -8.69 1.32 -13.80
C ALA A 2 -7.64 1.87 -12.82
N GLN A 3 -8.00 2.91 -12.04
CA GLN A 3 -7.19 3.40 -10.93
C GLN A 3 -8.02 3.27 -9.65
N LEU A 4 -7.44 2.61 -8.65
CA LEU A 4 -7.97 2.49 -7.30
C LEU A 4 -7.07 3.30 -6.37
N TYR A 5 -7.55 4.46 -5.94
CA TYR A 5 -6.87 5.29 -4.95
C TYR A 5 -7.32 4.92 -3.54
N LEU A 6 -6.37 4.61 -2.68
CA LEU A 6 -6.61 4.34 -1.26
C LEU A 6 -5.88 5.41 -0.45
N ASP A 7 -6.61 6.24 0.26
CA ASP A 7 -6.07 7.35 1.05
C ASP A 7 -5.60 6.94 2.44
N GLN A 8 -6.21 5.89 3.02
CA GLN A 8 -5.88 5.41 4.36
C GLN A 8 -6.38 3.97 4.59
N PHE A 9 -5.73 3.22 5.47
CA PHE A 9 -6.19 1.90 5.95
C PHE A 9 -7.06 2.06 7.20
N SER A 10 -8.28 2.52 7.02
CA SER A 10 -9.30 2.66 8.07
C SER A 10 -10.14 1.38 8.22
N SER A 11 -10.90 1.27 9.30
CA SER A 11 -11.78 0.11 9.50
C SER A 11 -12.78 -0.04 8.34
N GLY A 12 -12.81 -1.23 7.74
CA GLY A 12 -13.64 -1.54 6.57
C GLY A 12 -13.01 -1.20 5.22
N SER A 13 -11.75 -0.76 5.17
CA SER A 13 -11.06 -0.49 3.91
C SER A 13 -10.95 -1.75 3.03
N THR A 14 -10.82 -2.93 3.62
CA THR A 14 -10.81 -4.21 2.87
C THR A 14 -12.13 -4.42 2.13
N ASP A 15 -13.27 -4.21 2.80
CA ASP A 15 -14.59 -4.38 2.19
C ASP A 15 -14.83 -3.34 1.09
N ALA A 16 -14.39 -2.10 1.31
CA ALA A 16 -14.46 -1.03 0.31
C ALA A 16 -13.62 -1.37 -0.94
N VAL A 17 -12.40 -1.85 -0.75
CA VAL A 17 -11.52 -2.30 -1.85
C VAL A 17 -12.12 -3.49 -2.59
N VAL A 18 -12.67 -4.48 -1.88
CA VAL A 18 -13.38 -5.62 -2.51
C VAL A 18 -14.55 -5.15 -3.36
N SER A 19 -15.32 -4.19 -2.86
CA SER A 19 -16.46 -3.61 -3.62
C SER A 19 -15.97 -2.89 -4.88
N ALA A 20 -14.93 -2.07 -4.78
CA ALA A 20 -14.34 -1.39 -5.93
C ALA A 20 -13.73 -2.37 -6.94
N LEU A 21 -13.08 -3.43 -6.49
CA LEU A 21 -12.53 -4.46 -7.38
C LEU A 21 -13.63 -5.19 -8.18
N LYS A 22 -14.78 -5.45 -7.57
CA LYS A 22 -15.95 -6.01 -8.30
C LYS A 22 -16.50 -5.05 -9.36
N GLU A 23 -16.51 -3.75 -9.08
CA GLU A 23 -16.91 -2.74 -10.07
C GLU A 23 -15.91 -2.65 -11.23
N ILE A 24 -14.60 -2.73 -10.93
CA ILE A 24 -13.52 -2.76 -11.90
C ILE A 24 -13.62 -3.99 -12.80
N GLU A 25 -13.90 -5.16 -12.22
CA GLU A 25 -14.15 -6.41 -12.98
C GLU A 25 -15.39 -6.28 -13.86
N ALA A 26 -16.50 -5.77 -13.33
CA ALA A 26 -17.74 -5.55 -14.08
C ALA A 26 -17.61 -4.53 -15.22
N ALA A 27 -16.62 -3.64 -15.15
CA ALA A 27 -16.27 -2.68 -16.19
C ALA A 27 -15.25 -3.22 -17.21
N ASP A 28 -14.93 -4.52 -17.18
CA ASP A 28 -13.97 -5.19 -18.06
C ASP A 28 -12.59 -4.47 -18.11
N ALA A 29 -12.11 -3.98 -16.97
CA ALA A 29 -10.81 -3.33 -16.92
C ALA A 29 -9.66 -4.33 -17.12
N GLU A 30 -8.81 -4.08 -18.10
CA GLU A 30 -7.69 -4.96 -18.48
C GLU A 30 -6.46 -4.81 -17.59
N ALA A 31 -6.37 -3.74 -16.80
CA ALA A 31 -5.25 -3.47 -15.89
C ALA A 31 -5.69 -2.56 -14.75
N LEU A 32 -4.98 -2.62 -13.62
CA LEU A 32 -5.25 -1.87 -12.41
C LEU A 32 -4.01 -1.11 -11.94
N ILE A 33 -4.22 0.13 -11.54
CA ILE A 33 -3.28 0.93 -10.77
C ILE A 33 -3.81 1.02 -9.34
N LEU A 34 -3.06 0.47 -8.38
CA LEU A 34 -3.29 0.70 -6.95
C LEU A 34 -2.45 1.91 -6.52
N ASP A 35 -3.13 3.00 -6.25
CA ASP A 35 -2.47 4.27 -5.90
C ASP A 35 -2.45 4.46 -4.38
N LEU A 36 -1.25 4.36 -3.81
CA LEU A 36 -0.95 4.53 -2.38
C LEU A 36 -0.16 5.81 -2.09
N ARG A 37 -0.08 6.72 -3.07
CA ARG A 37 0.63 8.00 -2.87
C ARG A 37 -0.09 8.84 -1.81
N GLY A 38 0.69 9.38 -0.88
CA GLY A 38 0.17 10.16 0.25
C GLY A 38 -0.53 9.35 1.33
N ASN A 39 -0.65 8.03 1.20
CA ASN A 39 -1.31 7.17 2.17
C ASN A 39 -0.41 6.90 3.39
N PRO A 40 -0.74 7.41 4.60
CA PRO A 40 0.10 7.27 5.79
C PRO A 40 0.00 5.89 6.44
N GLY A 41 -0.79 4.97 5.90
CA GLY A 41 -1.08 3.66 6.48
C GLY A 41 -2.38 3.62 7.29
N GLY A 42 -2.37 2.88 8.38
CA GLY A 42 -3.51 2.65 9.26
C GLY A 42 -3.53 1.24 9.84
N TYR A 43 -4.68 0.60 9.86
CA TYR A 43 -4.82 -0.73 10.46
C TYR A 43 -4.10 -1.82 9.67
N VAL A 44 -3.26 -2.58 10.37
CA VAL A 44 -2.45 -3.66 9.76
C VAL A 44 -3.31 -4.83 9.26
N ASN A 45 -4.40 -5.15 9.98
CA ASN A 45 -5.35 -6.17 9.51
C ASN A 45 -5.98 -5.80 8.16
N GLU A 46 -6.25 -4.51 7.91
CA GLU A 46 -6.74 -4.03 6.62
C GLU A 46 -5.65 -4.16 5.53
N ALA A 47 -4.38 -3.91 5.87
CA ALA A 47 -3.28 -4.15 4.94
C ALA A 47 -3.17 -5.62 4.53
N VAL A 48 -3.31 -6.55 5.50
CA VAL A 48 -3.34 -7.99 5.22
C VAL A 48 -4.53 -8.35 4.33
N GLY A 49 -5.73 -7.85 4.66
CA GLY A 49 -6.94 -8.09 3.89
C GLY A 49 -6.84 -7.59 2.45
N ILE A 50 -6.30 -6.37 2.26
CA ILE A 50 -6.15 -5.75 0.93
C ILE A 50 -5.05 -6.45 0.13
N ALA A 51 -3.86 -6.72 0.70
CA ALA A 51 -2.81 -7.46 0.01
C ALA A 51 -3.30 -8.84 -0.43
N SER A 52 -4.14 -9.48 0.39
CA SER A 52 -4.71 -10.80 0.11
C SER A 52 -5.66 -10.81 -1.09
N GLN A 53 -6.22 -9.66 -1.50
CA GLN A 53 -7.03 -9.60 -2.71
C GLN A 53 -6.20 -9.84 -3.98
N PHE A 54 -4.91 -9.54 -3.93
CA PHE A 54 -4.01 -9.60 -5.08
C PHE A 54 -3.05 -10.80 -5.05
N LEU A 55 -2.83 -11.43 -3.90
CA LEU A 55 -1.86 -12.51 -3.69
C LEU A 55 -2.57 -13.87 -3.66
N LYS A 56 -1.96 -14.88 -4.31
CA LYS A 56 -2.48 -16.26 -4.33
C LYS A 56 -2.15 -17.05 -3.05
N GLY A 57 -1.26 -16.54 -2.22
CA GLY A 57 -0.82 -17.17 -0.98
C GLY A 57 0.56 -16.66 -0.57
N GLY A 58 1.11 -17.27 0.47
CA GLY A 58 2.41 -16.88 1.03
C GLY A 58 2.29 -15.88 2.18
N VAL A 59 3.33 -15.11 2.39
CA VAL A 59 3.47 -14.15 3.50
C VAL A 59 3.17 -12.73 3.00
N VAL A 60 2.41 -11.95 3.77
CA VAL A 60 2.20 -10.52 3.52
C VAL A 60 3.33 -9.71 4.15
N TYR A 61 3.68 -10.00 5.40
CA TYR A 61 4.80 -9.37 6.11
C TYR A 61 5.25 -10.26 7.27
N ILE A 62 6.38 -9.92 7.90
CA ILE A 62 6.92 -10.63 9.04
C ILE A 62 7.04 -9.67 10.21
N ASP A 63 6.44 -10.02 11.36
CA ASP A 63 6.71 -9.37 12.64
C ASP A 63 8.03 -9.88 13.20
N ARG A 64 8.92 -8.98 13.62
CA ARG A 64 10.14 -9.32 14.35
C ARG A 64 10.12 -8.61 15.70
N ASP A 65 10.13 -9.38 16.80
CA ASP A 65 10.15 -8.85 18.15
C ASP A 65 11.58 -8.44 18.59
N ALA A 66 11.67 -7.92 19.83
CA ALA A 66 12.94 -7.46 20.40
C ALA A 66 13.96 -8.59 20.64
N ASP A 67 13.51 -9.84 20.74
CA ASP A 67 14.35 -11.02 20.89
C ASP A 67 14.80 -11.59 19.53
N GLY A 68 14.37 -10.96 18.43
CA GLY A 68 14.66 -11.37 17.06
C GLY A 68 13.79 -12.53 16.56
N LYS A 69 12.73 -12.89 17.27
CA LYS A 69 11.78 -13.91 16.84
C LYS A 69 10.91 -13.35 15.71
N GLU A 70 10.88 -14.05 14.60
CA GLU A 70 10.09 -13.73 13.45
C GLU A 70 8.78 -14.51 13.45
N THR A 71 7.68 -13.80 13.16
CA THR A 71 6.33 -14.36 13.05
C THR A 71 5.70 -13.91 11.73
N PRO A 72 5.58 -14.81 10.73
CA PRO A 72 4.99 -14.45 9.45
C PRO A 72 3.48 -14.23 9.56
N GLN A 73 3.00 -13.19 8.90
CA GLN A 73 1.60 -12.89 8.70
C GLN A 73 1.21 -13.30 7.28
N ASN A 74 0.35 -14.29 7.18
CA ASN A 74 0.07 -14.95 5.91
C ASN A 74 -1.09 -14.28 5.15
N VAL A 75 -1.09 -14.50 3.85
CA VAL A 75 -2.20 -14.18 2.95
C VAL A 75 -3.45 -14.93 3.40
N THR A 76 -4.59 -14.23 3.44
CA THR A 76 -5.91 -14.82 3.64
C THR A 76 -6.46 -15.31 2.29
N GLU A 77 -6.98 -16.51 2.24
CA GLU A 77 -7.55 -17.08 1.01
C GLU A 77 -8.79 -16.32 0.51
N GLY A 78 -9.07 -16.39 -0.78
CA GLY A 78 -10.29 -15.84 -1.38
C GLY A 78 -10.11 -14.48 -2.08
N GLY A 79 -8.88 -14.06 -2.37
CA GLY A 79 -8.61 -12.84 -3.14
C GLY A 79 -9.21 -12.88 -4.55
N ILE A 80 -9.77 -11.75 -5.00
CA ILE A 80 -10.55 -11.64 -6.25
C ILE A 80 -9.84 -10.94 -7.40
N ALA A 81 -8.64 -10.36 -7.17
CA ALA A 81 -7.88 -9.60 -8.17
C ALA A 81 -6.47 -10.16 -8.40
N GLN A 82 -6.32 -11.49 -8.32
CA GLN A 82 -5.03 -12.17 -8.29
C GLN A 82 -4.31 -12.18 -9.66
N ASP A 83 -5.03 -12.02 -10.75
CA ASP A 83 -4.49 -12.18 -12.11
C ASP A 83 -4.48 -10.89 -12.95
N ILE A 84 -5.24 -9.86 -12.56
CA ILE A 84 -5.27 -8.59 -13.29
C ILE A 84 -3.87 -7.95 -13.31
N PRO A 85 -3.35 -7.48 -14.45
CA PRO A 85 -2.11 -6.70 -14.50
C PRO A 85 -2.16 -5.54 -13.50
N LEU A 86 -1.15 -5.44 -12.62
CA LEU A 86 -1.17 -4.53 -11.47
C LEU A 86 0.12 -3.72 -11.39
N VAL A 87 -0.04 -2.43 -11.16
CA VAL A 87 1.04 -1.49 -10.78
C VAL A 87 0.65 -0.83 -9.45
N VAL A 88 1.62 -0.62 -8.58
CA VAL A 88 1.44 0.11 -7.32
C VAL A 88 2.17 1.44 -7.41
N LEU A 89 1.45 2.55 -7.20
CA LEU A 89 2.06 3.88 -7.12
C LEU A 89 2.36 4.23 -5.67
N VAL A 90 3.57 4.73 -5.43
CA VAL A 90 4.05 5.15 -4.10
C VAL A 90 4.77 6.49 -4.16
N ASP A 91 4.84 7.18 -3.02
CA ASP A 91 5.65 8.37 -2.85
C ASP A 91 6.30 8.45 -1.46
N GLY A 92 7.05 9.51 -1.16
CA GLY A 92 7.72 9.70 0.13
C GLY A 92 6.78 9.86 1.33
N ASN A 93 5.46 10.00 1.12
CA ASN A 93 4.44 10.03 2.16
C ASN A 93 3.70 8.69 2.31
N THR A 94 3.97 7.72 1.43
CA THR A 94 3.48 6.35 1.57
C THR A 94 4.16 5.70 2.77
N ALA A 95 3.39 5.29 3.79
CA ALA A 95 3.95 4.85 5.07
C ALA A 95 3.21 3.66 5.70
N SER A 96 3.87 2.94 6.61
CA SER A 96 3.26 1.95 7.50
C SER A 96 2.53 0.81 6.73
N SER A 97 1.23 0.62 6.93
CA SER A 97 0.40 -0.39 6.25
C SER A 97 0.51 -0.32 4.71
N SER A 98 0.72 0.87 4.14
CA SER A 98 0.97 1.04 2.69
C SER A 98 2.30 0.42 2.27
N GLU A 99 3.32 0.48 3.15
CA GLU A 99 4.62 -0.15 2.91
C GLU A 99 4.55 -1.66 3.03
N ILE A 100 3.71 -2.17 3.94
CA ILE A 100 3.41 -3.61 4.04
C ILE A 100 2.80 -4.10 2.72
N VAL A 101 1.77 -3.44 2.21
CA VAL A 101 1.08 -3.84 0.96
C VAL A 101 2.03 -3.74 -0.24
N SER A 102 2.71 -2.60 -0.42
CA SER A 102 3.62 -2.40 -1.55
C SER A 102 4.80 -3.38 -1.50
N GLY A 103 5.39 -3.60 -0.32
CA GLY A 103 6.47 -4.55 -0.12
C GLY A 103 6.06 -6.01 -0.36
N ALA A 104 4.86 -6.39 0.07
CA ALA A 104 4.30 -7.73 -0.16
C ALA A 104 4.10 -8.01 -1.66
N LEU A 105 3.48 -7.07 -2.38
CA LEU A 105 3.20 -7.20 -3.81
C LEU A 105 4.49 -7.20 -4.64
N GLN A 106 5.48 -6.37 -4.26
CA GLN A 106 6.80 -6.33 -4.88
C GLN A 106 7.56 -7.64 -4.67
N ASP A 107 7.66 -8.10 -3.43
CA ASP A 107 8.41 -9.32 -3.09
C ASP A 107 7.82 -10.57 -3.73
N ALA A 108 6.51 -10.63 -3.87
CA ALA A 108 5.81 -11.71 -4.57
C ALA A 108 5.98 -11.64 -6.10
N GLY A 109 6.53 -10.56 -6.65
CA GLY A 109 6.58 -10.30 -8.09
C GLY A 109 5.18 -10.11 -8.69
N ARG A 110 4.19 -9.74 -7.85
CA ARG A 110 2.80 -9.59 -8.26
C ARG A 110 2.55 -8.26 -8.97
N ALA A 111 3.27 -7.22 -8.58
CA ALA A 111 3.16 -5.89 -9.15
C ALA A 111 4.52 -5.22 -9.21
N GLN A 112 4.70 -4.31 -10.18
CA GLN A 112 5.78 -3.33 -10.14
C GLN A 112 5.37 -2.16 -9.22
N VAL A 113 6.29 -1.75 -8.36
CA VAL A 113 6.16 -0.54 -7.54
C VAL A 113 6.82 0.62 -8.29
N VAL A 114 6.07 1.70 -8.49
CA VAL A 114 6.48 2.86 -9.28
C VAL A 114 6.37 4.13 -8.44
N GLY A 115 7.36 4.99 -8.51
CA GLY A 115 7.40 6.26 -7.78
C GLY A 115 8.74 6.56 -7.16
N VAL A 116 8.75 7.05 -5.91
CA VAL A 116 9.96 7.27 -5.12
C VAL A 116 9.93 6.44 -3.84
N THR A 117 11.09 6.27 -3.19
CA THR A 117 11.21 5.49 -1.95
C THR A 117 10.22 5.99 -0.90
N THR A 118 9.53 5.06 -0.25
CA THR A 118 8.51 5.33 0.76
C THR A 118 9.12 5.82 2.07
N TYR A 119 8.26 6.17 3.03
CA TYR A 119 8.67 6.85 4.28
C TYR A 119 9.60 6.02 5.18
N GLY A 120 9.38 4.72 5.32
CA GLY A 120 10.19 3.85 6.19
C GLY A 120 9.71 3.79 7.64
N THR A 121 8.41 3.68 7.88
CA THR A 121 7.87 3.57 9.26
C THR A 121 8.24 2.23 9.92
N GLY A 122 8.02 1.12 9.30
CA GLY A 122 8.53 -0.22 9.62
C GLY A 122 8.36 -0.75 11.06
N THR A 123 7.57 -0.11 11.94
CA THR A 123 7.43 -0.53 13.35
C THR A 123 6.02 -0.37 13.87
N VAL A 124 5.63 -1.26 14.83
CA VAL A 124 4.45 -1.09 15.68
C VAL A 124 4.82 -0.27 16.90
N LEU A 125 4.05 0.77 17.18
CA LEU A 125 4.20 1.58 18.40
C LEU A 125 3.31 1.03 19.51
N GLY A 126 3.92 0.53 20.58
CA GLY A 126 3.25 0.30 21.85
C GLY A 126 3.09 1.61 22.62
N GLU A 127 1.93 1.81 23.26
CA GLU A 127 1.68 2.95 24.11
C GLU A 127 1.67 2.51 25.60
N PHE A 128 2.49 3.17 26.42
CA PHE A 128 2.68 2.88 27.82
C PHE A 128 2.28 4.11 28.65
N ALA A 129 1.17 4.01 29.39
CA ALA A 129 0.73 5.07 30.29
C ALA A 129 1.71 5.25 31.45
N LEU A 130 2.03 6.49 31.79
CA LEU A 130 2.89 6.87 32.90
C LEU A 130 2.06 7.38 34.09
N SER A 131 2.67 7.38 35.29
CA SER A 131 1.99 7.71 36.55
C SER A 131 1.54 9.17 36.65
N ASP A 132 2.09 10.05 35.82
CA ASP A 132 1.75 11.48 35.74
C ASP A 132 0.63 11.79 34.74
N GLY A 133 0.04 10.76 34.10
CA GLY A 133 -1.01 10.88 33.10
C GLY A 133 -0.50 11.08 31.67
N SER A 134 0.81 11.15 31.46
CA SER A 134 1.42 11.13 30.13
C SER A 134 1.52 9.70 29.59
N ALA A 135 1.88 9.54 28.31
CA ALA A 135 2.11 8.24 27.71
C ALA A 135 3.42 8.24 26.91
N LEU A 136 4.11 7.10 26.95
CA LEU A 136 5.30 6.85 26.15
C LEU A 136 4.93 5.93 24.98
N ARG A 137 5.32 6.30 23.77
CA ARG A 137 5.21 5.46 22.57
C ARG A 137 6.58 4.93 22.18
N ILE A 138 6.68 3.60 22.13
CA ILE A 138 7.95 2.92 21.78
C ILE A 138 7.66 1.88 20.70
N GLY A 139 8.58 1.75 19.72
CA GLY A 139 8.56 0.64 18.77
C GLY A 139 8.75 -0.68 19.52
N THR A 140 7.79 -1.59 19.43
CA THR A 140 7.79 -2.89 20.12
C THR A 140 7.98 -4.06 19.16
N VAL A 141 7.64 -3.89 17.89
CA VAL A 141 7.76 -4.89 16.84
C VAL A 141 8.26 -4.18 15.59
N GLU A 142 9.17 -4.81 14.87
CA GLU A 142 9.62 -4.37 13.57
C GLU A 142 8.92 -5.17 12.47
N TRP A 143 8.59 -4.51 11.37
CA TRP A 143 8.05 -5.16 10.18
C TRP A 143 9.12 -5.38 9.13
N LEU A 144 9.13 -6.60 8.62
CA LEU A 144 9.93 -6.97 7.47
C LEU A 144 9.01 -7.31 6.30
N THR A 145 9.51 -7.09 5.09
CA THR A 145 8.82 -7.61 3.90
C THR A 145 8.87 -9.15 3.88
N PRO A 146 8.08 -9.84 3.05
CA PRO A 146 8.13 -11.30 2.95
C PRO A 146 9.53 -11.89 2.71
N LYS A 147 10.41 -11.15 2.01
CA LYS A 147 11.81 -11.54 1.78
C LYS A 147 12.79 -11.11 2.89
N GLY A 148 12.26 -10.63 4.02
CA GLY A 148 13.06 -10.23 5.18
C GLY A 148 13.74 -8.87 5.05
N ARG A 149 13.35 -8.02 4.09
CA ARG A 149 13.88 -6.66 3.99
C ARG A 149 13.31 -5.79 5.10
N GLN A 150 14.17 -5.03 5.76
CA GLN A 150 13.83 -4.08 6.80
C GLN A 150 13.18 -2.84 6.18
N ILE A 151 11.95 -2.50 6.64
CA ILE A 151 11.25 -1.29 6.21
C ILE A 151 11.71 -0.07 7.03
N TRP A 152 11.98 -0.26 8.33
CA TRP A 152 12.38 0.80 9.24
C TRP A 152 13.58 1.59 8.71
N HIS A 153 13.42 2.90 8.56
CA HIS A 153 14.36 3.86 7.97
C HIS A 153 14.78 3.62 6.50
N ASN A 154 14.38 2.51 5.89
CA ASN A 154 14.73 2.20 4.50
C ASN A 154 13.57 2.47 3.52
N GLY A 155 12.34 2.26 3.98
CA GLY A 155 11.17 2.28 3.11
C GLY A 155 11.15 1.14 2.09
N ILE A 156 10.22 1.24 1.16
CA ILE A 156 10.15 0.38 -0.02
C ILE A 156 10.74 1.17 -1.19
N THR A 157 11.88 0.70 -1.71
CA THR A 157 12.48 1.24 -2.93
C THR A 157 11.66 0.76 -4.14
N PRO A 158 11.15 1.66 -4.99
CA PRO A 158 10.35 1.26 -6.15
C PRO A 158 11.20 0.51 -7.19
N ASP A 159 10.54 -0.34 -8.00
CA ASP A 159 11.16 -1.02 -9.13
C ASP A 159 11.43 -0.05 -10.27
N VAL A 160 10.56 0.95 -10.42
CA VAL A 160 10.70 2.02 -11.40
C VAL A 160 10.65 3.36 -10.67
N VAL A 161 11.79 4.05 -10.67
CA VAL A 161 11.89 5.38 -10.04
C VAL A 161 11.31 6.42 -10.98
N VAL A 162 10.27 7.13 -10.50
CA VAL A 162 9.65 8.25 -11.20
C VAL A 162 9.51 9.39 -10.21
N GLU A 163 10.31 10.44 -10.42
CA GLU A 163 10.20 11.67 -9.65
C GLU A 163 9.13 12.57 -10.27
N ARG A 164 8.22 13.06 -9.44
CA ARG A 164 7.26 14.06 -9.86
C ARG A 164 7.88 15.45 -9.75
N ALA A 165 7.76 16.24 -10.80
CA ALA A 165 8.16 17.65 -10.73
C ALA A 165 7.36 18.37 -9.62
N SER A 166 8.00 19.30 -8.92
CA SER A 166 7.43 19.94 -7.71
C SER A 166 6.16 20.79 -8.00
N ASP A 167 5.98 21.19 -9.24
CA ASP A 167 4.83 21.97 -9.73
C ASP A 167 3.67 21.12 -10.25
N VAL A 168 3.86 19.79 -10.35
CA VAL A 168 2.84 18.86 -10.81
C VAL A 168 2.06 18.29 -9.63
N GLN A 169 0.75 18.47 -9.62
CA GLN A 169 -0.14 17.82 -8.64
C GLN A 169 -0.50 16.40 -9.10
N PRO A 170 -0.64 15.43 -8.16
CA PRO A 170 -1.11 14.09 -8.53
C PRO A 170 -2.55 14.17 -9.04
N LEU A 171 -2.81 13.51 -10.15
CA LEU A 171 -4.17 13.27 -10.61
C LEU A 171 -4.80 12.19 -9.73
N LEU A 172 -5.61 12.62 -8.78
CA LEU A 172 -6.43 11.73 -7.96
C LEU A 172 -7.78 11.47 -8.65
N PRO A 173 -8.47 10.36 -8.36
CA PRO A 173 -9.74 10.01 -9.00
C PRO A 173 -10.80 11.13 -8.95
N ASP A 174 -10.89 11.86 -7.84
CA ASP A 174 -11.82 12.98 -7.70
C ASP A 174 -11.48 14.16 -8.63
N ALA A 175 -10.19 14.42 -8.87
CA ALA A 175 -9.76 15.44 -9.81
C ALA A 175 -10.02 15.06 -11.28
N VAL A 176 -10.09 13.76 -11.58
CA VAL A 176 -10.35 13.25 -12.93
C VAL A 176 -11.85 13.13 -13.23
N ARG A 177 -12.68 12.92 -12.19
CA ARG A 177 -14.12 12.69 -12.33
C ARG A 177 -14.84 13.81 -13.12
N ASP A 178 -14.42 15.04 -12.90
CA ASP A 178 -15.05 16.24 -13.49
C ASP A 178 -14.40 16.66 -14.80
N LEU A 179 -13.36 15.94 -15.28
CA LEU A 179 -12.69 16.24 -16.55
C LEU A 179 -13.50 15.70 -17.73
N THR A 180 -13.61 16.52 -18.76
CA THR A 180 -14.16 16.07 -20.05
C THR A 180 -13.20 15.09 -20.74
N PRO A 181 -13.70 14.22 -21.65
CA PRO A 181 -12.84 13.32 -22.43
C PRO A 181 -11.71 14.03 -23.19
N THR A 182 -11.91 15.27 -23.60
CA THR A 182 -10.90 16.09 -24.30
C THR A 182 -9.79 16.53 -23.33
N GLU A 183 -10.14 16.94 -22.10
CA GLU A 183 -9.19 17.32 -21.08
C GLU A 183 -8.37 16.12 -20.61
N VAL A 184 -8.99 14.95 -20.42
CA VAL A 184 -8.27 13.70 -20.11
C VAL A 184 -7.29 13.34 -21.23
N LYS A 185 -7.67 13.50 -22.49
CA LYS A 185 -6.78 13.24 -23.64
C LYS A 185 -5.59 14.20 -23.67
N SER A 186 -5.80 15.49 -23.36
CA SER A 186 -4.72 16.47 -23.32
C SER A 186 -3.69 16.24 -22.22
N LEU A 187 -4.05 15.49 -21.15
CA LEU A 187 -3.14 15.08 -20.09
C LEU A 187 -2.31 13.84 -20.43
N ALA A 188 -2.76 13.07 -21.41
CA ALA A 188 -2.08 11.84 -21.88
C ALA A 188 -1.06 12.10 -23.02
N ASP A 189 -1.17 13.27 -23.68
CA ASP A 189 -0.24 13.69 -24.74
C ASP A 189 0.78 14.67 -24.11
N PRO A 190 2.07 14.31 -23.99
CA PRO A 190 3.14 15.19 -23.47
C PRO A 190 3.43 16.37 -24.40
#